data_6e392652f4ce86e5c0e864db35e11851
#
_entry.id   6e392652f4ce86e5c0e864db35e11851
#
_cell.length_a   1.000
_cell.length_b   1.000
_cell.length_c   1.000
_cell.angle_alpha   90.00
_cell.angle_beta   90.00
_cell.angle_gamma   90.00
#
_symmetry.space_group_name_H-M   'P 1'
#
loop_
_entity.id
_entity.type
_entity.pdbx_description
1 polymer ?
#
loop_
_entity_poly.entity_id
_entity_poly.type
_entity_poly.pdbx_seq_one_letter_code
_entity_poly.pdbx_strand_id
1 'polypeptide(L)'
;MVSTAPFAESRYSTVMLLSSSIQPGPALVLIEAGLTGMATALVLAWPRIGSPFFSRIEPPLARLARRKGRSVALVGLAALFLRLAILPLCHIPRPYSTDDFSFLLAADTFAHGRLANPTPAMWTHFESIHITMRPTYMSMYFPGPGLVMAAGKLLFGNPWYAILIASALMCAAICWMLQAWLPPSWALLGGALAVLRIGLFSYWTNTYTGGSWLSALGGALVLGALPRLMKTARFRYGMLMAVGIVLLGLTRPYEGVLLSLPVAVVLGRWLLFGKNRPPAAVLLRRAAAPLALIVAAVAWLGYYDYCAFGNPFTLPYTIARNTYSIAPYYVWQPAHPMPNYRHEEMRRFYIDNELIGFNRLHTVPGFVYQTLKKFFWAMLIFFAGTALLPPLVLGWRVLMDRRLRFLVLCLPLWVAGLAVGIFLIPHYLAPFTAGIYALGLQAMRHLRAWKPEGRPAGLTLVRLLVTICIAMAGLRVFAEPLHLTPPQWPVGLWAFWWYGPGSFGAERAHIETQLEQLPGSQLAIVRYSPNHFPIEEWVYNAADIDGSKVIWAREMDAASNLELIHYYRDRKVWLVQPDSPSIKLSPYPMLSTGEAPSSGAER
;
A
#
# COMPACT_ATOMS: atom_id res chain seq x y z
N MET A 1 14.42 15.90 37.89
CA MET A 1 15.29 14.73 38.06
C MET A 1 14.51 13.51 37.58
N VAL A 2 14.74 13.09 36.37
CA VAL A 2 14.09 11.90 35.78
C VAL A 2 15.11 10.77 35.90
N SER A 3 14.74 9.75 36.66
CA SER A 3 15.52 8.54 36.90
C SER A 3 15.87 7.85 35.59
N THR A 4 17.16 7.71 35.32
CA THR A 4 17.73 6.88 34.26
C THR A 4 17.73 5.43 34.70
N ALA A 5 16.60 4.72 34.53
CA ALA A 5 16.63 3.26 34.53
C ALA A 5 17.20 2.77 33.19
N PRO A 6 18.07 1.74 33.14
CA PRO A 6 18.59 1.23 31.87
C PRO A 6 17.43 0.62 31.08
N PHE A 7 17.14 1.23 29.92
CA PHE A 7 16.14 0.75 28.98
C PHE A 7 16.52 -0.67 28.54
N ALA A 8 15.71 -1.63 28.94
CA ALA A 8 15.72 -2.93 28.30
C ALA A 8 15.52 -2.69 26.79
N GLU A 9 16.55 -2.94 26.00
CA GLU A 9 16.45 -2.96 24.53
C GLU A 9 15.25 -3.84 24.18
N SER A 10 14.23 -3.20 23.60
CA SER A 10 13.02 -3.90 23.21
C SER A 10 13.42 -5.10 22.37
N ARG A 11 13.14 -6.31 22.84
CA ARG A 11 13.36 -7.58 22.11
C ARG A 11 12.84 -7.55 20.67
N TYR A 12 11.94 -6.63 20.39
CA TYR A 12 11.37 -6.39 19.05
C TYR A 12 12.35 -5.76 18.05
N SER A 13 13.28 -4.87 18.50
CA SER A 13 14.33 -4.32 17.62
C SER A 13 15.40 -5.35 17.34
N THR A 14 15.71 -6.22 18.28
CA THR A 14 16.74 -7.26 18.19
C THR A 14 16.23 -8.49 17.44
N VAL A 15 14.96 -8.86 17.56
CA VAL A 15 14.33 -9.95 16.79
C VAL A 15 14.21 -9.61 15.30
N MET A 16 14.11 -8.33 14.94
CA MET A 16 14.23 -7.91 13.53
C MET A 16 15.66 -8.01 12.97
N LEU A 17 16.68 -8.14 13.79
CA LEU A 17 18.08 -8.05 13.35
C LEU A 17 18.94 -9.29 13.58
N LEU A 18 18.58 -10.23 14.45
CA LEU A 18 19.50 -11.26 14.92
C LEU A 18 18.89 -12.65 15.17
N SER A 19 17.95 -13.14 14.38
CA SER A 19 17.81 -14.59 14.29
C SER A 19 18.71 -15.11 13.18
N SER A 20 19.83 -15.66 13.54
CA SER A 20 20.85 -16.25 12.65
C SER A 20 20.44 -17.62 12.05
N SER A 21 19.18 -17.99 12.10
CA SER A 21 18.61 -19.05 11.28
C SER A 21 18.09 -18.44 9.98
N ILE A 22 18.61 -18.89 8.85
CA ILE A 22 18.12 -18.56 7.51
C ILE A 22 16.65 -18.94 7.47
N GLN A 23 15.78 -17.97 7.75
CA GLN A 23 14.34 -18.18 7.67
C GLN A 23 13.92 -18.23 6.18
N PRO A 24 12.96 -19.09 5.79
CA PRO A 24 12.57 -19.29 4.39
C PRO A 24 12.00 -18.04 3.69
N GLY A 25 11.77 -16.94 4.43
CA GLY A 25 11.29 -15.67 3.90
C GLY A 25 12.10 -15.02 2.79
N PRO A 26 13.45 -15.04 2.79
CA PRO A 26 14.23 -14.49 1.69
C PRO A 26 14.41 -15.46 0.51
N ALA A 27 13.87 -16.69 0.52
CA ALA A 27 14.15 -17.69 -0.50
C ALA A 27 13.93 -17.19 -1.93
N LEU A 28 12.80 -16.58 -2.23
CA LEU A 28 12.54 -16.02 -3.57
C LEU A 28 13.48 -14.86 -3.92
N VAL A 29 13.84 -14.03 -2.96
CA VAL A 29 14.82 -12.94 -3.17
C VAL A 29 16.19 -13.52 -3.46
N LEU A 30 16.62 -14.55 -2.72
CA LEU A 30 17.89 -15.24 -2.94
C LEU A 30 17.93 -15.98 -4.27
N ILE A 31 16.83 -16.63 -4.66
CA ILE A 31 16.70 -17.27 -5.97
C ILE A 31 16.83 -16.24 -7.09
N GLU A 32 16.09 -15.11 -6.99
CA GLU A 32 16.16 -14.03 -7.98
C GLU A 32 17.57 -13.42 -8.05
N ALA A 33 18.22 -13.20 -6.91
CA ALA A 33 19.60 -12.71 -6.84
C ALA A 33 20.60 -13.70 -7.46
N GLY A 34 20.48 -14.99 -7.13
CA GLY A 34 21.31 -16.06 -7.71
C GLY A 34 21.16 -16.16 -9.23
N LEU A 35 19.93 -16.17 -9.73
CA LEU A 35 19.63 -16.14 -11.17
C LEU A 35 20.20 -14.89 -11.84
N THR A 36 20.11 -13.74 -11.19
CA THR A 36 20.64 -12.47 -11.71
C THR A 36 22.16 -12.47 -11.76
N GLY A 37 22.81 -12.96 -10.71
CA GLY A 37 24.28 -13.15 -10.67
C GLY A 37 24.75 -14.12 -11.73
N MET A 38 24.09 -15.28 -11.84
CA MET A 38 24.38 -16.29 -12.86
C MET A 38 24.19 -15.74 -14.28
N ALA A 39 23.10 -15.02 -14.55
CA ALA A 39 22.87 -14.39 -15.84
C ALA A 39 23.98 -13.37 -16.17
N THR A 40 24.42 -12.58 -15.18
CA THR A 40 25.50 -11.61 -15.36
C THR A 40 26.83 -12.31 -15.68
N ALA A 41 27.17 -13.39 -15.00
CA ALA A 41 28.36 -14.20 -15.31
C ALA A 41 28.24 -14.87 -16.68
N LEU A 42 27.08 -15.43 -17.00
CA LEU A 42 26.83 -16.17 -18.24
C LEU A 42 27.00 -15.29 -19.49
N VAL A 43 26.55 -14.02 -19.44
CA VAL A 43 26.68 -13.12 -20.61
C VAL A 43 28.11 -12.70 -20.88
N LEU A 44 29.00 -12.77 -19.90
CA LEU A 44 30.43 -12.52 -20.10
C LEU A 44 31.09 -13.67 -20.88
N ALA A 45 30.70 -14.93 -20.58
CA ALA A 45 31.19 -16.11 -21.29
C ALA A 45 30.50 -16.30 -22.65
N TRP A 46 29.17 -16.15 -22.73
CA TRP A 46 28.36 -16.36 -23.94
C TRP A 46 27.48 -15.16 -24.28
N PRO A 47 28.06 -14.06 -24.82
CA PRO A 47 27.35 -12.78 -25.02
C PRO A 47 26.23 -12.83 -26.09
N ARG A 48 26.04 -13.95 -26.79
CA ARG A 48 24.98 -14.15 -27.80
C ARG A 48 23.96 -15.23 -27.42
N ILE A 49 23.96 -15.72 -26.18
CA ILE A 49 23.04 -16.77 -25.74
C ILE A 49 21.58 -16.35 -25.98
N GLY A 50 20.76 -17.27 -26.50
CA GLY A 50 19.35 -17.05 -26.77
C GLY A 50 19.02 -16.10 -27.93
N SER A 51 20.03 -15.54 -28.64
CA SER A 51 19.80 -14.58 -29.72
C SER A 51 18.81 -15.06 -30.81
N PRO A 52 18.83 -16.34 -31.28
CA PRO A 52 17.84 -16.83 -32.26
C PRO A 52 16.39 -16.79 -31.76
N PHE A 53 16.17 -17.06 -30.48
CA PHE A 53 14.85 -17.01 -29.85
C PHE A 53 14.34 -15.57 -29.77
N PHE A 54 15.12 -14.67 -29.24
CA PHE A 54 14.74 -13.26 -29.09
C PHE A 54 14.54 -12.56 -30.44
N SER A 55 15.30 -12.91 -31.47
CA SER A 55 15.14 -12.35 -32.82
C SER A 55 13.79 -12.70 -33.46
N ARG A 56 13.13 -13.78 -33.02
CA ARG A 56 11.80 -14.16 -33.45
C ARG A 56 10.69 -13.43 -32.69
N ILE A 57 10.87 -13.17 -31.40
CA ILE A 57 9.83 -12.62 -30.50
C ILE A 57 9.83 -11.09 -30.50
N GLU A 58 11.00 -10.45 -30.54
CA GLU A 58 11.09 -8.98 -30.45
C GLU A 58 10.39 -8.24 -31.62
N PRO A 59 10.42 -8.67 -32.91
CA PRO A 59 9.77 -7.95 -34.00
C PRO A 59 8.24 -7.87 -33.87
N PRO A 60 7.48 -8.93 -33.57
CA PRO A 60 6.03 -8.81 -33.37
C PRO A 60 5.70 -7.92 -32.16
N LEU A 61 6.44 -8.00 -31.06
CA LEU A 61 6.25 -7.11 -29.90
C LEU A 61 6.54 -5.65 -30.25
N ALA A 62 7.57 -5.38 -31.06
CA ALA A 62 7.88 -4.05 -31.53
C ALA A 62 6.78 -3.49 -32.46
N ARG A 63 6.17 -4.33 -33.31
CA ARG A 63 5.00 -3.94 -34.13
C ARG A 63 3.79 -3.59 -33.28
N LEU A 64 3.52 -4.39 -32.25
CA LEU A 64 2.46 -4.13 -31.27
C LEU A 64 2.71 -2.82 -30.52
N ALA A 65 3.92 -2.59 -30.03
CA ALA A 65 4.30 -1.39 -29.29
C ALA A 65 4.07 -0.09 -30.07
N ARG A 66 4.25 -0.11 -31.40
CA ARG A 66 3.97 1.05 -32.27
C ARG A 66 2.47 1.41 -32.28
N ARG A 67 1.59 0.46 -32.03
CA ARG A 67 0.15 0.67 -31.90
C ARG A 67 -0.21 1.10 -30.47
N LYS A 68 0.10 2.35 -30.13
CA LYS A 68 0.08 2.90 -28.76
C LYS A 68 -1.17 2.56 -27.94
N GLY A 69 -2.37 2.75 -28.50
CA GLY A 69 -3.62 2.42 -27.80
C GLY A 69 -3.77 0.92 -27.52
N ARG A 70 -3.44 0.07 -28.50
CA ARG A 70 -3.53 -1.39 -28.34
C ARG A 70 -2.54 -1.91 -27.29
N SER A 71 -1.32 -1.37 -27.24
CA SER A 71 -0.34 -1.78 -26.22
C SER A 71 -0.78 -1.39 -24.81
N VAL A 72 -1.38 -0.21 -24.62
CA VAL A 72 -1.96 0.19 -23.33
C VAL A 72 -3.13 -0.71 -22.93
N ALA A 73 -4.05 -0.96 -23.83
CA ALA A 73 -5.19 -1.85 -23.58
C ALA A 73 -4.72 -3.27 -23.25
N LEU A 74 -3.76 -3.82 -24.00
CA LEU A 74 -3.21 -5.15 -23.76
C LEU A 74 -2.57 -5.25 -22.37
N VAL A 75 -1.81 -4.25 -21.93
CA VAL A 75 -1.19 -4.23 -20.59
C VAL A 75 -2.24 -4.25 -19.49
N GLY A 76 -3.31 -3.44 -19.60
CA GLY A 76 -4.41 -3.44 -18.64
C GLY A 76 -5.16 -4.76 -18.62
N LEU A 77 -5.53 -5.29 -19.79
CA LEU A 77 -6.21 -6.57 -19.91
C LEU A 77 -5.33 -7.73 -19.41
N ALA A 78 -4.02 -7.70 -19.69
CA ALA A 78 -3.10 -8.69 -19.17
C ALA A 78 -3.03 -8.67 -17.62
N ALA A 79 -2.97 -7.49 -16.99
CA ALA A 79 -3.01 -7.38 -15.54
C ALA A 79 -4.31 -7.97 -14.96
N LEU A 80 -5.45 -7.65 -15.57
CA LEU A 80 -6.76 -8.13 -15.13
C LEU A 80 -6.88 -9.65 -15.30
N PHE A 81 -6.70 -10.15 -16.52
CA PHE A 81 -6.97 -11.56 -16.83
C PHE A 81 -5.92 -12.50 -16.25
N LEU A 82 -4.64 -12.14 -16.22
CA LEU A 82 -3.62 -12.98 -15.58
C LEU A 82 -3.89 -13.11 -14.07
N ARG A 83 -4.26 -12.03 -13.38
CA ARG A 83 -4.59 -12.11 -11.95
C ARG A 83 -5.87 -12.94 -11.70
N LEU A 84 -6.87 -12.83 -12.56
CA LEU A 84 -8.06 -13.68 -12.49
C LEU A 84 -7.73 -15.15 -12.77
N ALA A 85 -6.88 -15.42 -13.75
CA ALA A 85 -6.51 -16.79 -14.14
C ALA A 85 -5.75 -17.54 -13.03
N ILE A 86 -5.02 -16.82 -12.17
CA ILE A 86 -4.27 -17.41 -11.06
C ILE A 86 -5.07 -17.49 -9.75
N LEU A 87 -6.34 -17.04 -9.72
CA LEU A 87 -7.19 -17.11 -8.50
C LEU A 87 -7.30 -18.50 -7.86
N PRO A 88 -7.33 -19.61 -8.61
CA PRO A 88 -7.36 -20.94 -8.00
C PRO A 88 -6.11 -21.24 -7.15
N LEU A 89 -4.97 -20.63 -7.44
CA LEU A 89 -3.70 -20.81 -6.73
C LEU A 89 -3.41 -19.63 -5.78
N CYS A 90 -3.74 -18.43 -6.19
CA CYS A 90 -3.52 -17.20 -5.42
C CYS A 90 -4.88 -16.56 -5.10
N HIS A 91 -5.50 -16.99 -4.04
CA HIS A 91 -6.85 -16.59 -3.62
C HIS A 91 -7.03 -15.08 -3.46
N ILE A 92 -8.27 -14.64 -3.31
CA ILE A 92 -8.59 -13.27 -2.87
C ILE A 92 -7.98 -13.06 -1.47
N PRO A 93 -7.25 -11.95 -1.24
CA PRO A 93 -6.64 -11.71 0.07
C PRO A 93 -7.71 -11.58 1.16
N ARG A 94 -7.39 -12.10 2.34
CA ARG A 94 -8.20 -11.90 3.54
C ARG A 94 -7.68 -10.66 4.28
N PRO A 95 -8.57 -9.85 4.87
CA PRO A 95 -8.13 -8.73 5.69
C PRO A 95 -7.41 -9.27 6.94
N TYR A 96 -6.36 -8.57 7.33
CA TYR A 96 -5.48 -9.00 8.40
C TYR A 96 -5.06 -7.85 9.32
N SER A 97 -4.66 -6.73 8.71
CA SER A 97 -4.07 -5.62 9.43
C SER A 97 -5.12 -4.58 9.84
N THR A 98 -4.79 -3.81 10.87
CA THR A 98 -5.55 -2.63 11.29
C THR A 98 -5.86 -1.68 10.12
N ASP A 99 -4.90 -1.54 9.19
CA ASP A 99 -5.08 -0.76 7.97
C ASP A 99 -6.17 -1.35 7.07
N ASP A 100 -6.12 -2.68 6.79
CA ASP A 100 -7.10 -3.34 5.93
C ASP A 100 -8.53 -3.09 6.44
N PHE A 101 -8.72 -3.27 7.74
CA PHE A 101 -10.02 -3.09 8.37
C PHE A 101 -10.49 -1.64 8.36
N SER A 102 -9.59 -0.68 8.54
CA SER A 102 -9.94 0.73 8.43
C SER A 102 -10.41 1.10 7.02
N PHE A 103 -9.73 0.61 5.98
CA PHE A 103 -10.16 0.83 4.59
C PHE A 103 -11.47 0.10 4.25
N LEU A 104 -11.68 -1.11 4.78
CA LEU A 104 -12.92 -1.87 4.61
C LEU A 104 -14.11 -1.20 5.32
N LEU A 105 -13.89 -0.60 6.49
CA LEU A 105 -14.91 0.21 7.16
C LEU A 105 -15.35 1.39 6.29
N ALA A 106 -14.39 2.11 5.68
CA ALA A 106 -14.73 3.17 4.74
C ALA A 106 -15.55 2.65 3.56
N ALA A 107 -15.13 1.52 2.97
CA ALA A 107 -15.86 0.90 1.86
C ALA A 107 -17.28 0.49 2.26
N ASP A 108 -17.46 -0.07 3.44
CA ASP A 108 -18.75 -0.47 3.96
C ASP A 108 -19.66 0.73 4.25
N THR A 109 -19.11 1.77 4.90
CA THR A 109 -19.81 3.03 5.15
C THR A 109 -20.36 3.64 3.88
N PHE A 110 -19.52 3.75 2.84
CA PHE A 110 -19.93 4.31 1.55
C PHE A 110 -20.91 3.41 0.77
N ALA A 111 -20.77 2.09 0.88
CA ALA A 111 -21.72 1.16 0.27
C ALA A 111 -23.13 1.27 0.85
N HIS A 112 -23.26 1.70 2.11
CA HIS A 112 -24.53 2.01 2.75
C HIS A 112 -25.01 3.46 2.51
N GLY A 113 -24.36 4.23 1.61
CA GLY A 113 -24.72 5.61 1.28
C GLY A 113 -24.41 6.62 2.38
N ARG A 114 -23.58 6.28 3.36
CA ARG A 114 -23.16 7.14 4.46
C ARG A 114 -21.75 7.66 4.24
N LEU A 115 -21.44 8.84 4.78
CA LEU A 115 -20.07 9.40 4.77
C LEU A 115 -19.31 9.10 6.06
N ALA A 116 -20.04 8.97 7.17
CA ALA A 116 -19.54 8.57 8.48
C ALA A 116 -20.66 7.83 9.22
N ASN A 117 -20.34 7.12 10.30
CA ASN A 117 -21.30 6.41 11.14
C ASN A 117 -21.39 7.07 12.52
N PRO A 118 -22.53 6.99 13.21
CA PRO A 118 -22.63 7.47 14.58
C PRO A 118 -21.68 6.69 15.50
N THR A 119 -21.19 7.34 16.55
CA THR A 119 -20.43 6.66 17.61
C THR A 119 -21.29 5.56 18.23
N PRO A 120 -20.85 4.28 18.26
CA PRO A 120 -21.62 3.22 18.86
C PRO A 120 -21.68 3.35 20.39
N ALA A 121 -22.73 2.85 21.03
CA ALA A 121 -22.92 2.98 22.48
C ALA A 121 -21.76 2.37 23.28
N MET A 122 -21.34 1.15 22.90
CA MET A 122 -20.22 0.43 23.55
C MET A 122 -18.86 0.68 22.85
N TRP A 123 -18.64 1.90 22.35
CA TRP A 123 -17.49 2.25 21.51
C TRP A 123 -16.12 1.92 22.13
N THR A 124 -16.00 1.92 23.45
CA THR A 124 -14.76 1.60 24.16
C THR A 124 -14.28 0.16 23.90
N HIS A 125 -15.22 -0.77 23.71
CA HIS A 125 -14.92 -2.15 23.35
C HIS A 125 -14.55 -2.34 21.87
N PHE A 126 -14.84 -1.34 21.03
CA PHE A 126 -14.63 -1.40 19.58
C PHE A 126 -13.44 -0.56 19.11
N GLU A 127 -12.75 0.12 20.05
CA GLU A 127 -11.55 0.90 19.70
C GLU A 127 -10.55 0.02 18.94
N SER A 128 -10.09 0.51 17.80
CA SER A 128 -9.11 -0.15 16.96
C SER A 128 -8.13 0.87 16.40
N ILE A 129 -6.92 0.42 16.15
CA ILE A 129 -5.88 1.23 15.52
C ILE A 129 -6.35 1.63 14.12
N HIS A 130 -6.12 2.90 13.74
CA HIS A 130 -6.51 3.49 12.46
C HIS A 130 -8.03 3.67 12.23
N ILE A 131 -8.86 3.48 13.27
CA ILE A 131 -10.29 3.75 13.25
C ILE A 131 -10.62 4.82 14.30
N THR A 132 -11.38 5.84 13.91
CA THR A 132 -11.85 6.89 14.80
C THR A 132 -13.22 6.50 15.35
N MET A 133 -13.41 6.56 16.67
CA MET A 133 -14.69 6.27 17.32
C MET A 133 -15.50 7.55 17.60
N ARG A 134 -14.82 8.67 17.82
CA ARG A 134 -15.41 9.98 18.12
C ARG A 134 -14.78 11.09 17.28
N PRO A 135 -15.55 12.08 16.84
CA PRO A 135 -17.00 12.27 17.04
C PRO A 135 -17.87 11.31 16.21
N THR A 136 -17.27 10.59 15.26
CA THR A 136 -17.94 9.61 14.39
C THR A 136 -17.13 8.32 14.29
N TYR A 137 -17.83 7.20 14.09
CA TYR A 137 -17.20 5.91 13.81
C TYR A 137 -16.85 5.82 12.33
N MET A 138 -15.55 5.91 12.02
CA MET A 138 -15.07 5.92 10.65
C MET A 138 -13.58 5.60 10.52
N SER A 139 -13.16 5.34 9.28
CA SER A 139 -11.74 5.21 8.91
C SER A 139 -10.99 6.52 9.11
N MET A 140 -9.73 6.43 9.55
CA MET A 140 -8.84 7.59 9.58
C MET A 140 -8.28 7.98 8.20
N TYR A 141 -8.50 7.18 7.17
CA TYR A 141 -7.92 7.37 5.84
C TYR A 141 -8.79 8.23 4.94
N PHE A 142 -8.16 8.84 3.92
CA PHE A 142 -8.86 9.61 2.90
C PHE A 142 -9.84 8.74 2.11
N PRO A 143 -10.96 9.33 1.63
CA PRO A 143 -12.12 8.56 1.14
C PRO A 143 -11.92 7.85 -0.21
N GLY A 144 -10.94 8.24 -1.02
CA GLY A 144 -10.78 7.71 -2.39
C GLY A 144 -10.72 6.19 -2.48
N PRO A 145 -9.85 5.49 -1.73
CA PRO A 145 -9.81 4.03 -1.75
C PRO A 145 -11.11 3.39 -1.29
N GLY A 146 -11.71 3.92 -0.22
CA GLY A 146 -13.00 3.43 0.31
C GLY A 146 -14.12 3.54 -0.73
N LEU A 147 -14.21 4.67 -1.45
CA LEU A 147 -15.22 4.88 -2.51
C LEU A 147 -15.07 3.85 -3.65
N VAL A 148 -13.84 3.59 -4.10
CA VAL A 148 -13.59 2.61 -5.15
C VAL A 148 -13.92 1.19 -4.67
N MET A 149 -13.55 0.85 -3.45
CA MET A 149 -13.86 -0.45 -2.85
C MET A 149 -15.36 -0.62 -2.57
N ALA A 150 -16.07 0.44 -2.19
CA ALA A 150 -17.53 0.45 -2.07
C ALA A 150 -18.21 0.08 -3.39
N ALA A 151 -17.74 0.67 -4.51
CA ALA A 151 -18.22 0.29 -5.83
C ALA A 151 -17.98 -1.20 -6.13
N GLY A 152 -16.82 -1.73 -5.73
CA GLY A 152 -16.52 -3.17 -5.84
C GLY A 152 -17.47 -4.04 -5.02
N LYS A 153 -17.78 -3.63 -3.79
CA LYS A 153 -18.75 -4.32 -2.92
C LYS A 153 -20.15 -4.32 -3.54
N LEU A 154 -20.61 -3.17 -4.03
CA LEU A 154 -21.94 -3.02 -4.62
C LEU A 154 -22.10 -3.77 -5.96
N LEU A 155 -21.10 -3.73 -6.84
CA LEU A 155 -21.20 -4.30 -8.19
C LEU A 155 -20.87 -5.80 -8.23
N PHE A 156 -19.95 -6.26 -7.38
CA PHE A 156 -19.39 -7.61 -7.44
C PHE A 156 -19.51 -8.39 -6.13
N GLY A 157 -20.10 -7.82 -5.09
CA GLY A 157 -20.23 -8.45 -3.77
C GLY A 157 -18.92 -8.47 -2.94
N ASN A 158 -17.77 -8.06 -3.53
CA ASN A 158 -16.49 -8.04 -2.84
C ASN A 158 -15.64 -6.82 -3.23
N PRO A 159 -15.15 -6.03 -2.26
CA PRO A 159 -14.34 -4.84 -2.50
C PRO A 159 -13.07 -5.08 -3.32
N TRP A 160 -12.49 -6.27 -3.22
CA TRP A 160 -11.24 -6.61 -3.89
C TRP A 160 -11.32 -6.55 -5.43
N TYR A 161 -12.46 -6.84 -6.03
CA TYR A 161 -12.60 -6.75 -7.49
C TYR A 161 -12.39 -5.32 -8.01
N ALA A 162 -12.73 -4.30 -7.22
CA ALA A 162 -12.41 -2.92 -7.60
C ALA A 162 -10.91 -2.62 -7.48
N ILE A 163 -10.22 -3.18 -6.49
CA ILE A 163 -8.75 -3.11 -6.39
C ILE A 163 -8.10 -3.74 -7.63
N LEU A 164 -8.58 -4.91 -8.04
CA LEU A 164 -8.10 -5.59 -9.24
C LEU A 164 -8.27 -4.75 -10.52
N ILE A 165 -9.45 -4.18 -10.73
CA ILE A 165 -9.73 -3.31 -11.87
C ILE A 165 -8.86 -2.05 -11.83
N ALA A 166 -8.75 -1.41 -10.69
CA ALA A 166 -7.91 -0.22 -10.52
C ALA A 166 -6.43 -0.53 -10.71
N SER A 167 -5.95 -1.71 -10.30
CA SER A 167 -4.59 -2.20 -10.55
C SER A 167 -4.33 -2.44 -12.04
N ALA A 168 -5.32 -2.96 -12.76
CA ALA A 168 -5.25 -3.11 -14.21
C ALA A 168 -5.17 -1.75 -14.93
N LEU A 169 -5.99 -0.78 -14.49
CA LEU A 169 -5.95 0.59 -14.98
C LEU A 169 -4.61 1.28 -14.64
N MET A 170 -4.05 1.04 -13.45
CA MET A 170 -2.73 1.50 -13.04
C MET A 170 -1.64 0.99 -14.00
N CYS A 171 -1.59 -0.30 -14.28
CA CYS A 171 -0.62 -0.88 -15.21
C CYS A 171 -0.75 -0.30 -16.62
N ALA A 172 -1.99 -0.14 -17.11
CA ALA A 172 -2.29 0.51 -18.39
C ALA A 172 -1.81 1.98 -18.40
N ALA A 173 -2.07 2.73 -17.33
CA ALA A 173 -1.65 4.12 -17.20
C ALA A 173 -0.13 4.26 -17.10
N ILE A 174 0.56 3.35 -16.42
CA ILE A 174 2.03 3.29 -16.41
C ILE A 174 2.56 3.11 -17.85
N CYS A 175 2.03 2.14 -18.59
CA CYS A 175 2.40 1.96 -20.01
C CYS A 175 2.14 3.22 -20.84
N TRP A 176 0.97 3.84 -20.67
CA TRP A 176 0.61 5.09 -21.34
C TRP A 176 1.54 6.24 -20.95
N MET A 177 1.85 6.40 -19.66
CA MET A 177 2.83 7.41 -19.20
C MET A 177 4.18 7.19 -19.87
N LEU A 178 4.70 5.96 -19.82
CA LEU A 178 6.00 5.62 -20.41
C LEU A 178 6.10 5.93 -21.91
N GLN A 179 4.98 5.81 -22.67
CA GLN A 179 4.94 6.21 -24.09
C GLN A 179 5.13 7.71 -24.34
N ALA A 180 5.09 8.55 -23.29
CA ALA A 180 5.39 9.98 -23.42
C ALA A 180 6.89 10.27 -23.25
N TRP A 181 7.61 9.41 -22.54
CA TRP A 181 8.98 9.60 -22.11
C TRP A 181 9.99 8.69 -22.82
N LEU A 182 9.56 7.48 -23.22
CA LEU A 182 10.40 6.42 -23.78
C LEU A 182 9.92 5.98 -25.17
N PRO A 183 10.78 5.33 -25.96
CA PRO A 183 10.39 4.68 -27.21
C PRO A 183 9.31 3.61 -26.98
N PRO A 184 8.41 3.37 -27.97
CA PRO A 184 7.24 2.49 -27.79
C PRO A 184 7.53 1.09 -27.26
N SER A 185 8.61 0.44 -27.75
CA SER A 185 8.98 -0.92 -27.29
C SER A 185 9.37 -0.95 -25.82
N TRP A 186 10.05 0.09 -25.33
CA TRP A 186 10.43 0.23 -23.94
C TRP A 186 9.25 0.58 -23.05
N ALA A 187 8.30 1.36 -23.57
CA ALA A 187 7.05 1.64 -22.86
C ALA A 187 6.20 0.38 -22.69
N LEU A 188 6.09 -0.46 -23.72
CA LEU A 188 5.42 -1.74 -23.64
C LEU A 188 6.12 -2.68 -22.65
N LEU A 189 7.45 -2.78 -22.69
CA LEU A 189 8.23 -3.56 -21.75
C LEU A 189 7.99 -3.09 -20.30
N GLY A 190 7.99 -1.76 -20.06
CA GLY A 190 7.72 -1.22 -18.74
C GLY A 190 6.32 -1.51 -18.23
N GLY A 191 5.31 -1.45 -19.12
CA GLY A 191 3.96 -1.87 -18.79
C GLY A 191 3.89 -3.38 -18.44
N ALA A 192 4.57 -4.23 -19.20
CA ALA A 192 4.65 -5.66 -18.91
C ALA A 192 5.35 -5.96 -17.57
N LEU A 193 6.47 -5.27 -17.29
CA LEU A 193 7.15 -5.38 -15.99
C LEU A 193 6.28 -4.89 -14.84
N ALA A 194 5.49 -3.82 -15.03
CA ALA A 194 4.52 -3.37 -14.04
C ALA A 194 3.46 -4.44 -13.75
N VAL A 195 2.94 -5.12 -14.79
CA VAL A 195 2.02 -6.26 -14.61
C VAL A 195 2.68 -7.37 -13.78
N LEU A 196 3.86 -7.82 -14.19
CA LEU A 196 4.54 -8.95 -13.55
C LEU A 196 4.95 -8.68 -12.10
N ARG A 197 5.33 -7.44 -11.77
CA ARG A 197 5.90 -7.10 -10.47
C ARG A 197 4.92 -6.43 -9.50
N ILE A 198 3.96 -5.67 -10.01
CA ILE A 198 3.02 -4.92 -9.18
C ILE A 198 1.58 -5.41 -9.41
N GLY A 199 1.21 -5.65 -10.66
CA GLY A 199 -0.15 -5.98 -11.03
C GLY A 199 -0.59 -7.38 -10.59
N LEU A 200 0.32 -8.37 -10.57
CA LEU A 200 0.02 -9.74 -10.17
C LEU A 200 0.33 -9.99 -8.69
N PHE A 201 1.53 -9.59 -8.27
CA PHE A 201 2.06 -9.89 -6.94
C PHE A 201 2.65 -8.64 -6.33
N SER A 202 1.92 -8.02 -5.42
CA SER A 202 2.43 -6.93 -4.60
C SER A 202 1.54 -6.74 -3.39
N TYR A 203 2.07 -6.05 -2.42
CA TYR A 203 1.31 -5.49 -1.32
C TYR A 203 0.08 -4.70 -1.80
N TRP A 204 0.16 -4.05 -2.98
CA TRP A 204 -0.91 -3.22 -3.50
C TRP A 204 -2.13 -3.99 -4.01
N THR A 205 -1.92 -5.20 -4.54
CA THR A 205 -3.00 -6.03 -5.08
C THR A 205 -3.47 -7.11 -4.12
N ASN A 206 -2.64 -7.44 -3.11
CA ASN A 206 -2.88 -8.53 -2.18
C ASN A 206 -3.27 -8.07 -0.78
N THR A 207 -3.60 -6.78 -0.60
CA THR A 207 -4.17 -6.20 0.62
C THR A 207 -5.27 -5.20 0.28
N TYR A 208 -6.01 -4.77 1.28
CA TYR A 208 -6.99 -3.68 1.15
C TYR A 208 -6.37 -2.31 1.49
N THR A 209 -5.11 -2.30 1.89
CA THR A 209 -4.40 -1.17 2.48
C THR A 209 -3.91 -0.13 1.48
N GLY A 210 -3.90 1.12 1.90
CA GLY A 210 -3.06 2.21 1.37
C GLY A 210 -3.51 2.86 0.06
N GLY A 211 -4.43 2.27 -0.70
CA GLY A 211 -4.89 2.85 -1.97
C GLY A 211 -3.78 3.10 -3.00
N SER A 212 -2.71 2.32 -2.94
CA SER A 212 -1.50 2.50 -3.78
C SER A 212 -1.79 2.40 -5.26
N TRP A 213 -2.67 1.46 -5.63
CA TRP A 213 -3.13 1.29 -7.01
C TRP A 213 -3.81 2.54 -7.55
N LEU A 214 -4.56 3.27 -6.71
CA LEU A 214 -5.23 4.52 -7.08
C LEU A 214 -4.24 5.69 -7.16
N SER A 215 -3.32 5.78 -6.19
CA SER A 215 -2.28 6.81 -6.18
C SER A 215 -1.29 6.65 -7.33
N ALA A 216 -0.88 5.43 -7.67
CA ALA A 216 0.01 5.16 -8.80
C ALA A 216 -0.68 5.42 -10.15
N LEU A 217 -1.98 5.11 -10.26
CA LEU A 217 -2.81 5.50 -11.40
C LEU A 217 -2.84 7.02 -11.56
N GLY A 218 -3.15 7.76 -10.46
CA GLY A 218 -3.17 9.22 -10.45
C GLY A 218 -1.83 9.83 -10.87
N GLY A 219 -0.73 9.36 -10.29
CA GLY A 219 0.61 9.82 -10.63
C GLY A 219 1.01 9.53 -12.08
N ALA A 220 0.66 8.36 -12.61
CA ALA A 220 0.90 8.01 -14.02
C ALA A 220 0.10 8.92 -14.97
N LEU A 221 -1.14 9.27 -14.62
CA LEU A 221 -1.96 10.21 -15.40
C LEU A 221 -1.33 11.61 -15.40
N VAL A 222 -0.91 12.12 -14.27
CA VAL A 222 -0.28 13.46 -14.15
C VAL A 222 1.02 13.51 -14.96
N LEU A 223 1.96 12.57 -14.71
CA LEU A 223 3.26 12.53 -15.39
C LEU A 223 3.14 12.25 -16.90
N GLY A 224 2.16 11.46 -17.30
CA GLY A 224 1.92 11.15 -18.71
C GLY A 224 1.21 12.28 -19.45
N ALA A 225 0.36 13.04 -18.79
CA ALA A 225 -0.35 14.17 -19.38
C ALA A 225 0.56 15.39 -19.62
N LEU A 226 1.51 15.67 -18.70
CA LEU A 226 2.37 16.84 -18.75
C LEU A 226 3.05 17.06 -20.12
N PRO A 227 3.90 16.14 -20.66
CA PRO A 227 4.58 16.37 -21.94
C PRO A 227 3.63 16.42 -23.12
N ARG A 228 2.50 15.71 -23.05
CA ARG A 228 1.48 15.73 -24.10
C ARG A 228 0.71 17.05 -24.11
N LEU A 229 0.39 17.57 -22.94
CA LEU A 229 -0.28 18.86 -22.78
C LEU A 229 0.59 20.00 -23.30
N MET A 230 1.86 20.02 -22.90
CA MET A 230 2.82 21.03 -23.37
C MET A 230 3.06 20.97 -24.90
N LYS A 231 2.99 19.77 -25.48
CA LYS A 231 3.18 19.59 -26.94
C LYS A 231 1.96 19.97 -27.77
N THR A 232 0.74 19.68 -27.29
CA THR A 232 -0.47 19.75 -28.13
C THR A 232 -1.58 20.60 -27.55
N ALA A 233 -1.50 20.97 -26.29
CA ALA A 233 -2.52 21.69 -25.50
C ALA A 233 -3.96 21.14 -25.67
N ARG A 234 -4.12 19.82 -25.92
CA ARG A 234 -5.44 19.20 -26.14
C ARG A 234 -6.18 19.05 -24.82
N PHE A 235 -7.45 19.40 -24.82
CA PHE A 235 -8.38 19.29 -23.68
C PHE A 235 -8.30 17.95 -22.93
N ARG A 236 -8.30 16.83 -23.64
CA ARG A 236 -8.23 15.49 -23.04
C ARG A 236 -7.03 15.27 -22.10
N TYR A 237 -5.89 15.90 -22.36
CA TYR A 237 -4.73 15.77 -21.49
C TYR A 237 -4.84 16.64 -20.26
N GLY A 238 -5.52 17.79 -20.37
CA GLY A 238 -5.91 18.59 -19.21
C GLY A 238 -6.86 17.81 -18.28
N MET A 239 -7.88 17.16 -18.85
CA MET A 239 -8.79 16.31 -18.08
C MET A 239 -8.10 15.12 -17.41
N LEU A 240 -7.24 14.39 -18.13
CA LEU A 240 -6.48 13.28 -17.54
C LEU A 240 -5.55 13.74 -16.42
N MET A 241 -4.94 14.92 -16.54
CA MET A 241 -4.15 15.53 -15.46
C MET A 241 -5.02 15.86 -14.25
N ALA A 242 -6.18 16.50 -14.47
CA ALA A 242 -7.11 16.83 -13.41
C ALA A 242 -7.64 15.59 -12.69
N VAL A 243 -8.04 14.54 -13.43
CA VAL A 243 -8.41 13.24 -12.84
C VAL A 243 -7.26 12.69 -12.00
N GLY A 244 -6.03 12.71 -12.52
CA GLY A 244 -4.85 12.26 -11.76
C GLY A 244 -4.64 13.03 -10.46
N ILE A 245 -4.78 14.37 -10.49
CA ILE A 245 -4.66 15.24 -9.30
C ILE A 245 -5.79 14.93 -8.29
N VAL A 246 -7.03 14.75 -8.76
CA VAL A 246 -8.17 14.39 -7.90
C VAL A 246 -7.95 13.03 -7.23
N LEU A 247 -7.51 12.02 -7.99
CA LEU A 247 -7.20 10.70 -7.41
C LEU A 247 -6.12 10.79 -6.34
N LEU A 248 -5.07 11.59 -6.56
CA LEU A 248 -4.02 11.83 -5.58
C LEU A 248 -4.57 12.56 -4.33
N GLY A 249 -5.37 13.61 -4.52
CA GLY A 249 -5.96 14.39 -3.44
C GLY A 249 -6.90 13.58 -2.55
N LEU A 250 -7.71 12.71 -3.15
CA LEU A 250 -8.65 11.84 -2.43
C LEU A 250 -8.00 10.60 -1.80
N THR A 251 -6.72 10.32 -2.09
CA THR A 251 -6.04 9.11 -1.60
C THR A 251 -4.86 9.46 -0.70
N ARG A 252 -3.93 10.28 -1.22
CA ARG A 252 -2.67 10.66 -0.58
C ARG A 252 -2.32 12.10 -0.93
N PRO A 253 -2.97 13.08 -0.30
CA PRO A 253 -2.79 14.49 -0.67
C PRO A 253 -1.36 14.98 -0.50
N TYR A 254 -0.65 14.56 0.56
CA TYR A 254 0.73 14.99 0.79
C TYR A 254 1.66 14.54 -0.33
N GLU A 255 1.70 13.25 -0.63
CA GLU A 255 2.51 12.70 -1.70
C GLU A 255 2.01 13.18 -3.08
N GLY A 256 0.71 13.44 -3.19
CA GLY A 256 0.11 14.08 -4.36
C GLY A 256 0.65 15.49 -4.60
N VAL A 257 0.82 16.29 -3.56
CA VAL A 257 1.43 17.63 -3.63
C VAL A 257 2.90 17.51 -4.01
N LEU A 258 3.66 16.60 -3.40
CA LEU A 258 5.08 16.39 -3.75
C LEU A 258 5.28 16.08 -5.25
N LEU A 259 4.36 15.32 -5.85
CA LEU A 259 4.38 15.03 -7.27
C LEU A 259 3.88 16.21 -8.12
N SER A 260 2.79 16.83 -7.72
CA SER A 260 2.11 17.85 -8.51
C SER A 260 2.82 19.20 -8.49
N LEU A 261 3.57 19.52 -7.44
CA LEU A 261 4.30 20.78 -7.32
C LEU A 261 5.33 21.00 -8.45
N PRO A 262 6.29 20.08 -8.73
CA PRO A 262 7.20 20.27 -9.87
C PRO A 262 6.47 20.25 -11.21
N VAL A 263 5.37 19.51 -11.34
CA VAL A 263 4.52 19.54 -12.54
C VAL A 263 3.90 20.92 -12.71
N ALA A 264 3.37 21.51 -11.65
CA ALA A 264 2.78 22.86 -11.66
C ALA A 264 3.82 23.93 -12.02
N VAL A 265 5.06 23.82 -11.48
CA VAL A 265 6.16 24.74 -11.81
C VAL A 265 6.50 24.67 -13.31
N VAL A 266 6.66 23.47 -13.86
CA VAL A 266 6.99 23.28 -15.30
C VAL A 266 5.83 23.74 -16.19
N LEU A 267 4.60 23.43 -15.81
CA LEU A 267 3.40 23.84 -16.54
C LEU A 267 3.23 25.36 -16.49
N GLY A 268 3.40 25.98 -15.31
CA GLY A 268 3.37 27.44 -15.13
C GLY A 268 4.42 28.14 -15.97
N ARG A 269 5.66 27.65 -15.95
CA ARG A 269 6.73 28.16 -16.81
C ARG A 269 6.38 28.08 -18.31
N TRP A 270 5.77 26.94 -18.73
CA TRP A 270 5.32 26.79 -20.11
C TRP A 270 4.17 27.75 -20.45
N LEU A 271 3.22 27.94 -19.54
CA LEU A 271 2.12 28.89 -19.73
C LEU A 271 2.59 30.33 -19.83
N LEU A 272 3.63 30.71 -19.09
CA LEU A 272 4.15 32.09 -19.07
C LEU A 272 5.12 32.35 -20.24
N PHE A 273 6.04 31.42 -20.51
CA PHE A 273 7.19 31.63 -21.38
C PHE A 273 7.28 30.69 -22.59
N GLY A 274 6.31 29.75 -22.74
CA GLY A 274 6.36 28.76 -23.82
C GLY A 274 6.13 29.38 -25.20
N LYS A 275 7.07 29.15 -26.14
CA LYS A 275 6.99 29.68 -27.51
C LYS A 275 5.79 29.16 -28.30
N ASN A 276 5.35 27.92 -28.04
CA ASN A 276 4.28 27.23 -28.77
C ASN A 276 2.98 27.12 -27.95
N ARG A 277 2.73 28.05 -27.04
CA ARG A 277 1.48 28.08 -26.25
C ARG A 277 0.33 28.61 -27.10
N PRO A 278 -0.88 28.05 -26.98
CA PRO A 278 -2.07 28.65 -27.55
C PRO A 278 -2.39 30.03 -26.95
N PRO A 279 -3.19 30.86 -27.63
CA PRO A 279 -3.72 32.10 -27.07
C PRO A 279 -4.38 31.89 -25.70
N ALA A 280 -4.29 32.90 -24.82
CA ALA A 280 -4.81 32.80 -23.44
C ALA A 280 -6.30 32.42 -23.38
N ALA A 281 -7.13 32.96 -24.26
CA ALA A 281 -8.56 32.61 -24.33
C ALA A 281 -8.81 31.13 -24.64
N VAL A 282 -7.98 30.52 -25.51
CA VAL A 282 -8.06 29.09 -25.82
C VAL A 282 -7.60 28.24 -24.65
N LEU A 283 -6.53 28.68 -23.95
CA LEU A 283 -6.04 28.02 -22.75
C LEU A 283 -7.08 28.04 -21.63
N LEU A 284 -7.67 29.21 -21.37
CA LEU A 284 -8.72 29.38 -20.34
C LEU A 284 -9.92 28.48 -20.62
N ARG A 285 -10.43 28.49 -21.87
CA ARG A 285 -11.55 27.62 -22.27
C ARG A 285 -11.23 26.13 -22.09
N ARG A 286 -10.00 25.71 -22.39
CA ARG A 286 -9.57 24.30 -22.26
C ARG A 286 -9.26 23.92 -20.81
N ALA A 287 -8.91 24.86 -19.96
CA ALA A 287 -8.63 24.65 -18.53
C ALA A 287 -9.90 24.68 -17.66
N ALA A 288 -10.99 25.30 -18.13
CA ALA A 288 -12.20 25.52 -17.31
C ALA A 288 -12.74 24.20 -16.71
N ALA A 289 -13.02 23.18 -17.54
CA ALA A 289 -13.55 21.92 -17.02
C ALA A 289 -12.54 21.11 -16.18
N PRO A 290 -11.23 20.98 -16.53
CA PRO A 290 -10.23 20.43 -15.64
C PRO A 290 -10.16 21.10 -14.27
N LEU A 291 -10.17 22.44 -14.23
CA LEU A 291 -10.16 23.20 -12.97
C LEU A 291 -11.47 23.02 -12.19
N ALA A 292 -12.62 23.05 -12.87
CA ALA A 292 -13.91 22.81 -12.24
C ALA A 292 -13.96 21.41 -11.57
N LEU A 293 -13.39 20.39 -12.21
CA LEU A 293 -13.30 19.05 -11.63
C LEU A 293 -12.46 19.04 -10.34
N ILE A 294 -11.30 19.73 -10.34
CA ILE A 294 -10.45 19.81 -9.15
C ILE A 294 -11.17 20.59 -8.04
N VAL A 295 -11.79 21.73 -8.35
CA VAL A 295 -12.55 22.54 -7.38
C VAL A 295 -13.71 21.73 -6.79
N ALA A 296 -14.47 21.02 -7.64
CA ALA A 296 -15.55 20.15 -7.19
C ALA A 296 -15.06 19.04 -6.25
N ALA A 297 -13.92 18.43 -6.54
CA ALA A 297 -13.34 17.40 -5.67
C ALA A 297 -12.86 17.96 -4.33
N VAL A 298 -12.26 19.15 -4.31
CA VAL A 298 -11.86 19.84 -3.06
C VAL A 298 -13.09 20.23 -2.24
N ALA A 299 -14.12 20.78 -2.89
CA ALA A 299 -15.37 21.14 -2.21
C ALA A 299 -16.08 19.89 -1.63
N TRP A 300 -16.09 18.79 -2.39
CA TRP A 300 -16.64 17.52 -1.91
C TRP A 300 -15.85 16.96 -0.72
N LEU A 301 -14.51 17.05 -0.74
CA LEU A 301 -13.69 16.63 0.39
C LEU A 301 -13.98 17.48 1.64
N GLY A 302 -14.10 18.81 1.49
CA GLY A 302 -14.50 19.67 2.59
C GLY A 302 -15.90 19.36 3.13
N TYR A 303 -16.85 19.01 2.25
CA TYR A 303 -18.18 18.54 2.67
C TYR A 303 -18.11 17.19 3.42
N TYR A 304 -17.29 16.25 2.95
CA TYR A 304 -17.03 14.99 3.63
C TYR A 304 -16.49 15.21 5.06
N ASP A 305 -15.46 16.06 5.20
CA ASP A 305 -14.87 16.40 6.49
C ASP A 305 -15.86 17.12 7.40
N TYR A 306 -16.71 18.00 6.84
CA TYR A 306 -17.78 18.66 7.59
C TYR A 306 -18.82 17.65 8.12
N CYS A 307 -19.25 16.70 7.31
CA CYS A 307 -20.18 15.65 7.74
C CYS A 307 -19.59 14.75 8.83
N ALA A 308 -18.27 14.51 8.77
CA ALA A 308 -17.59 13.66 9.73
C ALA A 308 -17.25 14.37 11.05
N PHE A 309 -16.84 15.65 11.00
CA PHE A 309 -16.22 16.35 12.13
C PHE A 309 -16.83 17.72 12.43
N GLY A 310 -17.85 18.15 11.69
CA GLY A 310 -18.47 19.49 11.84
C GLY A 310 -17.61 20.65 11.32
N ASN A 311 -16.45 20.35 10.70
CA ASN A 311 -15.53 21.37 10.18
C ASN A 311 -14.91 20.89 8.87
N PRO A 312 -15.03 21.64 7.75
CA PRO A 312 -14.54 21.24 6.44
C PRO A 312 -13.00 21.21 6.30
N PHE A 313 -12.27 21.67 7.30
CA PHE A 313 -10.81 21.71 7.32
C PHE A 313 -10.19 20.72 8.32
N THR A 314 -11.00 19.89 8.95
CA THR A 314 -10.54 18.89 9.90
C THR A 314 -10.37 17.54 9.20
N LEU A 315 -9.13 17.17 8.92
CA LEU A 315 -8.83 15.93 8.22
C LEU A 315 -8.97 14.70 9.14
N PRO A 316 -9.44 13.55 8.63
CA PRO A 316 -9.57 12.30 9.41
C PRO A 316 -8.28 11.90 10.13
N TYR A 317 -7.14 12.02 9.46
CA TYR A 317 -5.82 11.79 10.04
C TYR A 317 -5.53 12.65 11.27
N THR A 318 -5.93 13.92 11.25
CA THR A 318 -5.67 14.84 12.37
C THR A 318 -6.40 14.39 13.62
N ILE A 319 -7.66 14.00 13.49
CA ILE A 319 -8.46 13.50 14.62
C ILE A 319 -7.85 12.24 15.20
N ALA A 320 -7.55 11.24 14.36
CA ALA A 320 -6.98 9.98 14.81
C ALA A 320 -5.62 10.17 15.50
N ARG A 321 -4.74 11.02 14.95
CA ARG A 321 -3.41 11.28 15.53
C ARG A 321 -3.51 12.02 16.86
N ASN A 322 -4.34 13.05 16.95
CA ASN A 322 -4.53 13.81 18.19
C ASN A 322 -5.18 12.99 19.29
N THR A 323 -5.99 11.98 18.93
CA THR A 323 -6.67 11.12 19.90
C THR A 323 -5.77 10.02 20.44
N TYR A 324 -4.96 9.39 19.58
CA TYR A 324 -4.30 8.13 19.92
C TYR A 324 -2.78 8.18 19.87
N SER A 325 -2.15 9.14 19.18
CA SER A 325 -0.72 9.11 18.94
C SER A 325 0.04 10.23 19.62
N ILE A 326 1.17 9.88 20.26
CA ILE A 326 2.15 10.85 20.75
C ILE A 326 3.01 11.34 19.58
N ALA A 327 3.41 10.44 18.70
CA ALA A 327 4.24 10.75 17.56
C ALA A 327 3.42 11.44 16.46
N PRO A 328 3.76 12.66 16.02
CA PRO A 328 3.11 13.33 14.90
C PRO A 328 3.51 12.67 13.56
N TYR A 329 2.96 13.15 12.44
CA TYR A 329 3.27 12.61 11.11
C TYR A 329 4.67 12.98 10.60
N TYR A 330 5.14 14.18 10.94
CA TYR A 330 6.37 14.74 10.39
C TYR A 330 7.37 15.09 11.48
N VAL A 331 8.62 14.89 11.18
CA VAL A 331 9.72 15.05 12.12
C VAL A 331 9.82 16.45 12.75
N TRP A 332 9.33 17.48 12.08
CA TRP A 332 9.35 18.88 12.61
C TRP A 332 8.17 19.22 13.53
N GLN A 333 7.17 18.37 13.61
CA GLN A 333 6.01 18.62 14.46
C GLN A 333 6.33 18.27 15.91
N PRO A 334 5.79 19.01 16.88
CA PRO A 334 5.94 18.66 18.30
C PRO A 334 5.18 17.37 18.62
N ALA A 335 5.70 16.60 19.57
CA ALA A 335 5.00 15.44 20.09
C ALA A 335 3.68 15.87 20.75
N HIS A 336 2.64 15.04 20.60
CA HIS A 336 1.36 15.24 21.25
C HIS A 336 1.41 14.84 22.72
N PRO A 337 0.48 15.32 23.56
CA PRO A 337 0.32 14.82 24.92
C PRO A 337 0.08 13.31 24.96
N MET A 338 0.43 12.67 26.08
CA MET A 338 0.19 11.25 26.29
C MET A 338 -1.31 10.95 26.29
N PRO A 339 -1.82 10.12 25.37
CA PRO A 339 -3.21 9.69 25.41
C PRO A 339 -3.49 8.73 26.57
N ASN A 340 -4.73 8.65 27.00
CA ASN A 340 -5.17 7.64 27.94
C ASN A 340 -5.58 6.38 27.18
N TYR A 341 -4.70 5.37 27.13
CA TYR A 341 -4.98 4.11 26.46
C TYR A 341 -5.81 3.19 27.35
N ARG A 342 -6.92 2.72 26.84
CA ARG A 342 -7.78 1.70 27.48
C ARG A 342 -7.32 0.29 27.16
N HIS A 343 -6.62 0.13 26.03
CA HIS A 343 -6.19 -1.16 25.50
C HIS A 343 -4.69 -1.20 25.35
N GLU A 344 -4.07 -2.26 25.89
CA GLU A 344 -2.62 -2.41 25.90
C GLU A 344 -2.02 -2.55 24.50
N GLU A 345 -2.74 -3.17 23.55
CA GLU A 345 -2.32 -3.31 22.15
C GLU A 345 -2.18 -1.94 21.47
N MET A 346 -3.11 -1.02 21.74
CA MET A 346 -3.05 0.34 21.24
C MET A 346 -1.88 1.11 21.86
N ARG A 347 -1.68 0.99 23.18
CA ARG A 347 -0.52 1.61 23.88
C ARG A 347 0.79 1.12 23.25
N ARG A 348 0.93 -0.19 23.07
CA ARG A 348 2.14 -0.80 22.50
C ARG A 348 2.38 -0.35 21.06
N PHE A 349 1.34 -0.26 20.24
CA PHE A 349 1.47 0.24 18.89
C PHE A 349 2.00 1.68 18.85
N TYR A 350 1.39 2.58 19.60
CA TYR A 350 1.73 4.00 19.54
C TYR A 350 3.00 4.36 20.30
N ILE A 351 3.31 3.68 21.40
CA ILE A 351 4.49 3.96 22.23
C ILE A 351 5.68 3.10 21.79
N ASP A 352 5.52 1.77 21.80
CA ASP A 352 6.66 0.87 21.63
C ASP A 352 7.11 0.74 20.17
N ASN A 353 6.25 1.16 19.21
CA ASN A 353 6.57 1.14 17.79
C ASN A 353 6.70 2.56 17.20
N GLU A 354 5.64 3.37 17.24
CA GLU A 354 5.63 4.68 16.57
C GLU A 354 6.55 5.70 17.25
N LEU A 355 6.44 5.87 18.57
CA LEU A 355 7.21 6.88 19.31
C LEU A 355 8.71 6.59 19.27
N ILE A 356 9.11 5.32 19.36
CA ILE A 356 10.51 4.92 19.21
C ILE A 356 11.04 5.31 17.82
N GLY A 357 10.25 5.04 16.77
CA GLY A 357 10.58 5.44 15.41
C GLY A 357 10.75 6.94 15.26
N PHE A 358 9.83 7.71 15.84
CA PHE A 358 9.86 9.18 15.84
C PHE A 358 11.10 9.72 16.56
N ASN A 359 11.41 9.23 17.75
CA ASN A 359 12.56 9.68 18.52
C ASN A 359 13.89 9.40 17.81
N ARG A 360 14.01 8.26 17.12
CA ARG A 360 15.19 7.94 16.31
C ARG A 360 15.39 8.93 15.16
N LEU A 361 14.33 9.43 14.56
CA LEU A 361 14.42 10.42 13.47
C LEU A 361 14.89 11.80 13.93
N HIS A 362 14.87 12.10 15.22
CA HIS A 362 15.35 13.38 15.76
C HIS A 362 16.87 13.42 15.96
N THR A 363 17.58 12.32 15.77
CA THR A 363 19.04 12.29 15.72
C THR A 363 19.55 12.26 14.30
N VAL A 364 20.59 13.02 13.98
CA VAL A 364 21.15 13.05 12.60
C VAL A 364 21.54 11.64 12.11
N PRO A 365 22.28 10.81 12.86
CA PRO A 365 22.58 9.45 12.43
C PRO A 365 21.34 8.59 12.24
N GLY A 366 20.37 8.69 13.14
CA GLY A 366 19.11 7.94 13.07
C GLY A 366 18.26 8.36 11.87
N PHE A 367 18.18 9.66 11.56
CA PHE A 367 17.48 10.18 10.40
C PHE A 367 18.09 9.64 9.09
N VAL A 368 19.41 9.73 8.94
CA VAL A 368 20.14 9.24 7.77
C VAL A 368 19.95 7.73 7.62
N TYR A 369 20.19 6.97 8.69
CA TYR A 369 20.04 5.52 8.69
C TYR A 369 18.62 5.07 8.31
N GLN A 370 17.61 5.63 8.97
CA GLN A 370 16.20 5.26 8.70
C GLN A 370 15.78 5.64 7.27
N THR A 371 16.22 6.81 6.78
CA THR A 371 15.93 7.26 5.43
C THR A 371 16.55 6.30 4.40
N LEU A 372 17.84 6.01 4.52
CA LEU A 372 18.53 5.08 3.62
C LEU A 372 17.92 3.68 3.66
N LYS A 373 17.64 3.16 4.85
CA LYS A 373 17.01 1.85 5.04
C LYS A 373 15.65 1.78 4.35
N LYS A 374 14.77 2.76 4.57
CA LYS A 374 13.44 2.82 3.98
C LYS A 374 13.51 2.83 2.44
N PHE A 375 14.34 3.72 1.87
CA PHE A 375 14.46 3.83 0.42
C PHE A 375 15.14 2.62 -0.21
N PHE A 376 16.17 2.08 0.41
CA PHE A 376 16.81 0.86 -0.06
C PHE A 376 15.82 -0.30 -0.19
N TRP A 377 15.07 -0.57 0.87
CA TRP A 377 14.10 -1.66 0.86
C TRP A 377 12.95 -1.41 -0.11
N ALA A 378 12.42 -0.19 -0.15
CA ALA A 378 11.35 0.15 -1.08
C ALA A 378 11.80 -0.01 -2.55
N MET A 379 13.00 0.48 -2.88
CA MET A 379 13.54 0.35 -4.24
C MET A 379 13.84 -1.11 -4.60
N LEU A 380 14.53 -1.84 -3.72
CA LEU A 380 14.96 -3.20 -3.98
C LEU A 380 13.76 -4.14 -4.18
N ILE A 381 12.80 -4.10 -3.27
CA ILE A 381 11.75 -5.11 -3.19
C ILE A 381 10.58 -4.74 -4.07
N PHE A 382 10.15 -3.50 -4.01
CA PHE A 382 8.89 -3.10 -4.58
C PHE A 382 8.98 -2.76 -6.07
N PHE A 383 9.97 -1.97 -6.44
CA PHE A 383 10.07 -1.44 -7.80
C PHE A 383 11.09 -2.15 -8.67
N ALA A 384 12.31 -2.31 -8.18
CA ALA A 384 13.38 -2.87 -8.96
C ALA A 384 13.45 -4.40 -8.84
N GLY A 385 13.32 -4.95 -7.60
CA GLY A 385 13.73 -6.33 -7.34
C GLY A 385 15.22 -6.54 -7.62
N THR A 386 15.73 -7.74 -7.39
CA THR A 386 17.16 -8.02 -7.63
C THR A 386 17.49 -8.12 -9.12
N ALA A 387 16.55 -8.60 -9.94
CA ALA A 387 16.74 -8.71 -11.39
C ALA A 387 16.90 -7.34 -12.09
N LEU A 388 16.36 -6.28 -11.52
CA LEU A 388 16.43 -4.93 -12.09
C LEU A 388 17.56 -4.07 -11.48
N LEU A 389 18.37 -4.61 -10.55
CA LEU A 389 19.51 -3.90 -9.97
C LEU A 389 20.69 -3.70 -10.94
N PRO A 390 21.13 -4.69 -11.77
CA PRO A 390 22.26 -4.50 -12.66
C PRO A 390 22.16 -3.27 -13.56
N PRO A 391 20.99 -2.89 -14.13
CA PRO A 391 20.87 -1.63 -14.87
C PRO A 391 21.20 -0.38 -14.06
N LEU A 392 20.95 -0.40 -12.73
CA LEU A 392 21.16 0.78 -11.86
C LEU A 392 22.64 1.14 -11.70
N VAL A 393 23.57 0.21 -11.97
CA VAL A 393 25.01 0.52 -12.04
C VAL A 393 25.28 1.64 -13.06
N LEU A 394 24.45 1.74 -14.10
CA LEU A 394 24.53 2.82 -15.09
C LEU A 394 23.60 4.00 -14.76
N GLY A 395 23.10 4.08 -13.54
CA GLY A 395 22.18 5.13 -13.08
C GLY A 395 22.74 6.55 -13.29
N TRP A 396 24.06 6.74 -13.13
CA TRP A 396 24.72 8.02 -13.39
C TRP A 396 24.49 8.54 -14.83
N ARG A 397 24.40 7.63 -15.84
CA ARG A 397 24.06 8.00 -17.23
C ARG A 397 22.62 8.46 -17.35
N VAL A 398 21.72 7.93 -16.55
CA VAL A 398 20.30 8.36 -16.49
C VAL A 398 20.20 9.76 -15.92
N LEU A 399 20.99 10.07 -14.87
CA LEU A 399 21.02 11.41 -14.28
C LEU A 399 21.48 12.48 -15.29
N MET A 400 22.32 12.11 -16.23
CA MET A 400 22.80 12.99 -17.30
C MET A 400 21.90 13.04 -18.54
N ASP A 401 20.85 12.19 -18.61
CA ASP A 401 19.98 12.10 -19.80
C ASP A 401 18.99 13.28 -19.84
N ARG A 402 19.15 14.13 -20.86
CA ARG A 402 18.30 15.31 -21.06
C ARG A 402 16.81 14.96 -21.24
N ARG A 403 16.49 13.74 -21.75
CA ARG A 403 15.10 13.31 -22.02
C ARG A 403 14.30 13.10 -20.75
N LEU A 404 14.94 12.60 -19.69
CA LEU A 404 14.31 12.31 -18.41
C LEU A 404 14.65 13.35 -17.33
N ARG A 405 15.30 14.46 -17.70
CA ARG A 405 15.79 15.49 -16.77
C ARG A 405 14.71 15.95 -15.79
N PHE A 406 13.48 16.11 -16.25
CA PHE A 406 12.35 16.47 -15.37
C PHE A 406 12.12 15.40 -14.29
N LEU A 407 12.03 14.12 -14.67
CA LEU A 407 11.83 13.03 -13.71
C LEU A 407 13.00 12.88 -12.76
N VAL A 408 14.23 13.10 -13.25
CA VAL A 408 15.45 13.12 -12.42
C VAL A 408 15.39 14.25 -11.40
N LEU A 409 14.97 15.45 -11.80
CA LEU A 409 14.85 16.61 -10.90
C LEU A 409 13.72 16.44 -9.87
N CYS A 410 12.71 15.60 -10.14
CA CYS A 410 11.68 15.26 -9.15
C CYS A 410 12.21 14.36 -8.02
N LEU A 411 13.26 13.54 -8.27
CA LEU A 411 13.76 12.57 -7.29
C LEU A 411 14.23 13.21 -5.97
N PRO A 412 15.09 14.26 -5.94
CA PRO A 412 15.52 14.86 -4.68
C PRO A 412 14.36 15.41 -3.85
N LEU A 413 13.40 16.08 -4.51
CA LEU A 413 12.21 16.59 -3.84
C LEU A 413 11.37 15.44 -3.27
N TRP A 414 11.21 14.37 -4.05
CA TRP A 414 10.47 13.18 -3.64
C TRP A 414 11.14 12.48 -2.46
N VAL A 415 12.45 12.26 -2.53
CA VAL A 415 13.23 11.65 -1.45
C VAL A 415 13.18 12.51 -0.19
N ALA A 416 13.43 13.82 -0.30
CA ALA A 416 13.39 14.74 0.83
C ALA A 416 12.00 14.80 1.47
N GLY A 417 10.94 14.91 0.64
CA GLY A 417 9.57 14.94 1.14
C GLY A 417 9.16 13.67 1.89
N LEU A 418 9.59 12.50 1.43
CA LEU A 418 9.29 11.24 2.11
C LEU A 418 10.20 10.95 3.31
N ALA A 419 11.42 11.50 3.33
CA ALA A 419 12.35 11.31 4.44
C ALA A 419 11.84 11.92 5.74
N VAL A 420 11.13 13.05 5.65
CA VAL A 420 10.61 13.79 6.81
C VAL A 420 9.37 13.16 7.45
N GLY A 421 8.71 12.21 6.78
CA GLY A 421 7.63 11.42 7.36
C GLY A 421 8.18 10.37 8.34
N ILE A 422 7.47 10.10 9.43
CA ILE A 422 7.90 9.09 10.43
C ILE A 422 7.92 7.70 9.78
N PHE A 423 6.91 7.41 8.98
CA PHE A 423 6.78 6.14 8.28
C PHE A 423 7.20 6.28 6.82
N LEU A 424 7.75 5.21 6.28
CA LEU A 424 7.79 4.96 4.85
C LEU A 424 7.43 3.51 4.61
N ILE A 425 6.22 3.31 4.14
CA ILE A 425 5.74 2.03 3.63
C ILE A 425 5.76 2.13 2.09
N PRO A 426 5.99 1.05 1.35
CA PRO A 426 6.11 1.10 -0.11
C PRO A 426 5.00 1.83 -0.85
N HIS A 427 3.80 1.86 -0.31
CA HIS A 427 2.68 2.57 -0.91
C HIS A 427 2.82 4.11 -0.88
N TYR A 428 3.68 4.69 -0.06
CA TYR A 428 3.99 6.13 -0.09
C TYR A 428 4.75 6.52 -1.36
N LEU A 429 5.43 5.56 -1.98
CA LEU A 429 6.10 5.76 -3.25
C LEU A 429 5.15 5.65 -4.46
N ALA A 430 3.90 5.24 -4.25
CA ALA A 430 2.96 4.93 -5.32
C ALA A 430 2.77 6.06 -6.35
N PRO A 431 2.59 7.35 -5.99
CA PRO A 431 2.41 8.42 -6.97
C PRO A 431 3.54 8.55 -7.99
N PHE A 432 4.79 8.28 -7.60
CA PHE A 432 5.94 8.40 -8.50
C PHE A 432 6.37 7.09 -9.17
N THR A 433 5.63 6.00 -8.98
CA THR A 433 5.94 4.67 -9.53
C THR A 433 6.25 4.69 -11.02
N ALA A 434 5.41 5.34 -11.82
CA ALA A 434 5.63 5.43 -13.27
C ALA A 434 6.93 6.17 -13.62
N GLY A 435 7.33 7.18 -12.82
CA GLY A 435 8.61 7.87 -12.93
C GLY A 435 9.78 6.93 -12.63
N ILE A 436 9.69 6.13 -11.56
CA ILE A 436 10.70 5.14 -11.19
C ILE A 436 10.88 4.11 -12.32
N TYR A 437 9.78 3.60 -12.88
CA TYR A 437 9.84 2.70 -14.05
C TYR A 437 10.51 3.37 -15.25
N ALA A 438 10.22 4.65 -15.53
CA ALA A 438 10.87 5.38 -16.62
C ALA A 438 12.38 5.47 -16.43
N LEU A 439 12.85 5.78 -15.22
CA LEU A 439 14.27 5.87 -14.87
C LEU A 439 14.96 4.50 -14.95
N GLY A 440 14.33 3.44 -14.39
CA GLY A 440 14.86 2.07 -14.45
C GLY A 440 14.96 1.54 -15.88
N LEU A 441 13.95 1.77 -16.71
CA LEU A 441 13.98 1.38 -18.12
C LEU A 441 15.01 2.16 -18.92
N GLN A 442 15.25 3.42 -18.59
CA GLN A 442 16.32 4.18 -19.22
C GLN A 442 17.70 3.63 -18.82
N ALA A 443 17.88 3.21 -17.58
CA ALA A 443 19.08 2.49 -17.15
C ALA A 443 19.27 1.18 -17.92
N MET A 444 18.20 0.40 -18.12
CA MET A 444 18.22 -0.80 -18.96
C MET A 444 18.58 -0.48 -20.43
N ARG A 445 18.14 0.66 -20.95
CA ARG A 445 18.54 1.11 -22.31
C ARG A 445 20.02 1.41 -22.39
N HIS A 446 20.59 2.04 -21.38
CA HIS A 446 22.03 2.26 -21.30
C HIS A 446 22.79 0.94 -21.15
N LEU A 447 22.29 0.01 -20.33
CA LEU A 447 22.87 -1.32 -20.19
C LEU A 447 22.86 -2.10 -21.52
N ARG A 448 21.75 -2.03 -22.27
CA ARG A 448 21.65 -2.67 -23.59
C ARG A 448 22.77 -2.24 -24.55
N ALA A 449 23.25 -1.01 -24.44
CA ALA A 449 24.32 -0.46 -25.28
C ALA A 449 25.73 -0.89 -24.84
N TRP A 450 25.85 -1.57 -23.68
CA TRP A 450 27.13 -2.03 -23.16
C TRP A 450 27.69 -3.18 -24.01
N LYS A 451 28.89 -2.99 -24.53
CA LYS A 451 29.58 -3.92 -25.45
C LYS A 451 31.05 -4.07 -25.04
N PRO A 452 31.32 -4.86 -23.98
CA PRO A 452 32.70 -5.14 -23.62
C PRO A 452 33.41 -5.85 -24.81
N GLU A 453 34.58 -5.39 -25.18
CA GLU A 453 35.35 -5.94 -26.30
C GLU A 453 34.53 -6.07 -27.62
N GLY A 454 33.57 -5.15 -27.85
CA GLY A 454 32.70 -5.18 -29.04
C GLY A 454 31.59 -6.23 -29.01
N ARG A 455 31.50 -7.07 -27.97
CA ARG A 455 30.51 -8.15 -27.83
C ARG A 455 29.18 -7.65 -27.25
N PRO A 456 28.01 -8.12 -27.71
CA PRO A 456 26.70 -7.57 -27.31
C PRO A 456 26.21 -8.06 -25.93
N ALA A 457 27.08 -8.10 -24.92
CA ALA A 457 26.79 -8.62 -23.59
C ALA A 457 25.61 -7.88 -22.92
N GLY A 458 25.56 -6.56 -23.02
CA GLY A 458 24.48 -5.77 -22.41
C GLY A 458 23.10 -6.05 -23.01
N LEU A 459 23.00 -6.29 -24.33
CA LEU A 459 21.75 -6.70 -24.97
C LEU A 459 21.25 -8.03 -24.41
N THR A 460 22.15 -8.99 -24.33
CA THR A 460 21.82 -10.34 -23.83
C THR A 460 21.46 -10.28 -22.34
N LEU A 461 22.20 -9.50 -21.55
CA LEU A 461 21.85 -9.33 -20.12
C LEU A 461 20.45 -8.76 -19.95
N VAL A 462 20.09 -7.70 -20.64
CA VAL A 462 18.73 -7.12 -20.57
C VAL A 462 17.66 -8.15 -20.92
N ARG A 463 17.89 -9.00 -21.93
CA ARG A 463 16.98 -10.09 -22.31
C ARG A 463 16.82 -11.10 -21.19
N LEU A 464 17.93 -11.53 -20.59
CA LEU A 464 17.90 -12.51 -19.47
C LEU A 464 17.23 -11.92 -18.22
N LEU A 465 17.47 -10.64 -17.89
CA LEU A 465 16.78 -9.98 -16.77
C LEU A 465 15.26 -9.96 -16.94
N VAL A 466 14.76 -9.71 -18.15
CA VAL A 466 13.33 -9.79 -18.45
C VAL A 466 12.83 -11.22 -18.33
N THR A 467 13.59 -12.21 -18.82
CA THR A 467 13.25 -13.64 -18.67
C THR A 467 13.20 -14.04 -17.19
N ILE A 468 14.15 -13.56 -16.37
CA ILE A 468 14.13 -13.81 -14.91
C ILE A 468 12.87 -13.20 -14.29
N CYS A 469 12.47 -11.98 -14.66
CA CYS A 469 11.23 -11.40 -14.15
C CYS A 469 9.99 -12.24 -14.48
N ILE A 470 9.93 -12.82 -15.70
CA ILE A 470 8.84 -13.71 -16.10
C ILE A 470 8.89 -15.03 -15.30
N ALA A 471 10.07 -15.66 -15.20
CA ALA A 471 10.25 -16.88 -14.44
C ALA A 471 9.89 -16.69 -12.96
N MET A 472 10.30 -15.58 -12.36
CA MET A 472 9.98 -15.24 -10.98
C MET A 472 8.49 -14.99 -10.76
N ALA A 473 7.79 -14.39 -11.73
CA ALA A 473 6.33 -14.26 -11.67
C ALA A 473 5.66 -15.64 -11.67
N GLY A 474 6.10 -16.54 -12.52
CA GLY A 474 5.64 -17.94 -12.51
C GLY A 474 5.96 -18.65 -11.19
N LEU A 475 7.20 -18.54 -10.69
CA LEU A 475 7.60 -19.17 -9.43
C LEU A 475 6.75 -18.69 -8.24
N ARG A 476 6.35 -17.42 -8.22
CA ARG A 476 5.47 -16.87 -7.17
C ARG A 476 4.05 -17.44 -7.21
N VAL A 477 3.52 -17.76 -8.39
CA VAL A 477 2.22 -18.44 -8.50
C VAL A 477 2.26 -19.80 -7.79
N PHE A 478 3.38 -20.48 -7.85
CA PHE A 478 3.57 -21.79 -7.27
C PHE A 478 4.31 -21.77 -5.92
N ALA A 479 4.48 -20.59 -5.30
CA ALA A 479 5.24 -20.47 -4.06
C ALA A 479 4.63 -21.29 -2.91
N GLU A 480 3.32 -21.29 -2.77
CA GLU A 480 2.62 -22.05 -1.73
C GLU A 480 2.74 -23.57 -1.95
N PRO A 481 2.40 -24.13 -3.13
CA PRO A 481 2.62 -25.55 -3.41
C PRO A 481 4.08 -26.01 -3.31
N LEU A 482 5.04 -25.11 -3.54
CA LEU A 482 6.46 -25.41 -3.44
C LEU A 482 7.04 -25.16 -2.03
N HIS A 483 6.21 -24.85 -1.06
CA HIS A 483 6.61 -24.51 0.31
C HIS A 483 7.67 -23.39 0.39
N LEU A 484 7.61 -22.43 -0.53
CA LEU A 484 8.47 -21.24 -0.58
C LEU A 484 7.86 -20.04 0.14
N THR A 485 6.64 -20.17 0.64
CA THR A 485 5.97 -19.14 1.44
C THR A 485 6.59 -19.05 2.82
N PRO A 486 6.83 -17.84 3.34
CA PRO A 486 7.37 -17.72 4.68
C PRO A 486 6.34 -18.21 5.71
N PRO A 487 6.81 -18.79 6.83
CA PRO A 487 5.95 -19.04 7.98
C PRO A 487 5.39 -17.71 8.50
N GLN A 488 4.32 -17.80 9.26
CA GLN A 488 3.69 -16.63 9.87
C GLN A 488 4.71 -15.85 10.71
N TRP A 489 4.70 -14.51 10.56
CA TRP A 489 5.44 -13.50 11.32
C TRP A 489 6.80 -13.91 11.99
N PRO A 490 7.85 -13.09 11.88
CA PRO A 490 7.89 -11.66 11.49
C PRO A 490 8.07 -11.40 9.99
N VAL A 491 8.06 -12.42 9.19
CA VAL A 491 8.35 -12.38 7.75
C VAL A 491 7.13 -11.96 6.92
N GLY A 492 5.97 -11.80 7.58
CA GLY A 492 4.68 -11.61 6.92
C GLY A 492 4.56 -10.44 5.97
N LEU A 493 5.14 -9.29 6.29
CA LEU A 493 5.12 -8.12 5.39
C LEU A 493 5.82 -8.38 4.05
N TRP A 494 6.80 -9.28 4.00
CA TRP A 494 7.50 -9.66 2.79
C TRP A 494 6.64 -10.54 1.86
N ALA A 495 5.73 -11.34 2.44
CA ALA A 495 4.83 -12.19 1.68
C ALA A 495 3.95 -11.39 0.74
N PHE A 496 3.41 -10.25 1.18
CA PHE A 496 2.59 -9.37 0.35
C PHE A 496 3.32 -8.77 -0.85
N TRP A 497 4.64 -8.76 -0.83
CA TRP A 497 5.46 -8.17 -1.89
C TRP A 497 6.02 -9.18 -2.87
N TRP A 498 6.29 -10.41 -2.39
CA TRP A 498 7.02 -11.40 -3.15
C TRP A 498 6.26 -12.70 -3.38
N TYR A 499 5.28 -12.99 -2.53
CA TYR A 499 4.44 -14.17 -2.62
C TYR A 499 3.01 -13.76 -3.00
N GLY A 500 2.15 -14.70 -3.28
CA GLY A 500 0.71 -14.44 -3.40
C GLY A 500 0.08 -14.11 -2.04
N PRO A 501 -1.24 -13.93 -1.97
CA PRO A 501 -1.94 -13.80 -0.72
C PRO A 501 -1.64 -15.02 0.16
N GLY A 502 -0.97 -14.79 1.27
CA GLY A 502 -0.62 -15.85 2.21
C GLY A 502 -1.80 -16.26 3.11
N SER A 503 -1.49 -17.04 4.15
CA SER A 503 -2.46 -17.48 5.17
C SER A 503 -2.88 -16.38 6.16
N PHE A 504 -2.40 -15.14 6.00
CA PHE A 504 -2.75 -14.03 6.88
C PHE A 504 -4.26 -13.80 6.94
N GLY A 505 -4.78 -13.60 8.14
CA GLY A 505 -6.21 -13.43 8.40
C GLY A 505 -7.05 -14.71 8.19
N ALA A 506 -6.43 -15.85 7.86
CA ALA A 506 -7.15 -17.10 7.64
C ALA A 506 -7.84 -17.59 8.90
N GLU A 507 -7.19 -17.49 10.04
CA GLU A 507 -7.75 -17.96 11.32
C GLU A 507 -8.94 -17.11 11.77
N ARG A 508 -8.81 -15.77 11.71
CA ARG A 508 -9.93 -14.88 11.99
C ARG A 508 -11.12 -15.16 11.08
N ALA A 509 -10.87 -15.28 9.77
CA ALA A 509 -11.92 -15.57 8.80
C ALA A 509 -12.56 -16.96 9.04
N HIS A 510 -11.79 -17.94 9.50
CA HIS A 510 -12.31 -19.26 9.85
C HIS A 510 -13.26 -19.17 11.06
N ILE A 511 -12.85 -18.49 12.13
CA ILE A 511 -13.69 -18.29 13.32
C ILE A 511 -14.94 -17.45 12.98
N GLU A 512 -14.79 -16.40 12.17
CA GLU A 512 -15.92 -15.60 11.68
C GLU A 512 -16.93 -16.47 10.95
N THR A 513 -16.47 -17.33 10.03
CA THR A 513 -17.33 -18.27 9.31
C THR A 513 -18.03 -19.26 10.27
N GLN A 514 -17.32 -19.78 11.28
CA GLN A 514 -17.94 -20.64 12.31
C GLN A 514 -19.04 -19.91 13.07
N LEU A 515 -18.79 -18.68 13.52
CA LEU A 515 -19.78 -17.87 14.24
C LEU A 515 -20.97 -17.49 13.36
N GLU A 516 -20.75 -17.20 12.08
CA GLU A 516 -21.82 -16.90 11.13
C GLU A 516 -22.74 -18.10 10.84
N GLN A 517 -22.23 -19.32 10.92
CA GLN A 517 -23.01 -20.54 10.74
C GLN A 517 -23.88 -20.88 11.95
N LEU A 518 -23.57 -20.33 13.12
CA LEU A 518 -24.35 -20.57 14.32
C LEU A 518 -25.73 -19.88 14.27
N PRO A 519 -26.77 -20.47 14.89
CA PRO A 519 -28.09 -19.84 14.94
C PRO A 519 -28.09 -18.62 15.87
N GLY A 520 -28.82 -17.58 15.45
CA GLY A 520 -28.94 -16.31 16.18
C GLY A 520 -27.72 -15.40 15.99
N SER A 521 -27.70 -14.31 16.73
CA SER A 521 -26.64 -13.31 16.70
C SER A 521 -25.52 -13.63 17.71
N GLN A 522 -24.28 -13.31 17.39
CA GLN A 522 -23.11 -13.67 18.17
C GLN A 522 -22.37 -12.42 18.67
N LEU A 523 -21.77 -12.49 19.86
CA LEU A 523 -20.84 -11.50 20.41
C LEU A 523 -19.52 -12.20 20.71
N ALA A 524 -18.47 -11.86 19.99
CA ALA A 524 -17.12 -12.39 20.13
C ALA A 524 -16.26 -11.42 20.93
N ILE A 525 -15.97 -11.74 22.18
CA ILE A 525 -15.06 -10.97 23.04
C ILE A 525 -13.64 -11.49 22.86
N VAL A 526 -12.75 -10.63 22.42
CA VAL A 526 -11.37 -10.97 22.05
C VAL A 526 -10.45 -10.65 23.22
N ARG A 527 -9.75 -11.65 23.71
CA ARG A 527 -8.68 -11.55 24.69
C ARG A 527 -7.33 -11.74 24.03
N TYR A 528 -6.58 -10.67 23.90
CA TYR A 528 -5.21 -10.72 23.40
C TYR A 528 -4.23 -11.13 24.50
N SER A 529 -3.15 -11.82 24.10
CA SER A 529 -2.03 -12.07 25.02
C SER A 529 -1.15 -10.82 25.18
N PRO A 530 -0.34 -10.72 26.25
CA PRO A 530 0.62 -9.62 26.39
C PRO A 530 1.65 -9.53 25.26
N ASN A 531 1.84 -10.62 24.50
CA ASN A 531 2.77 -10.69 23.38
C ASN A 531 2.08 -10.57 22.00
N HIS A 532 0.78 -10.29 21.98
CA HIS A 532 0.03 -10.12 20.73
C HIS A 532 0.68 -9.05 19.83
N PHE A 533 0.70 -9.31 18.54
CA PHE A 533 1.23 -8.36 17.57
C PHE A 533 0.19 -7.28 17.21
N PRO A 534 0.36 -6.02 17.61
CA PRO A 534 -0.70 -5.01 17.56
C PRO A 534 -1.25 -4.68 16.16
N ILE A 535 -0.53 -5.03 15.08
CA ILE A 535 -1.00 -4.81 13.69
C ILE A 535 -1.97 -5.91 13.25
N GLU A 536 -1.90 -7.09 13.84
CA GLU A 536 -2.85 -8.17 13.60
C GLU A 536 -4.16 -7.88 14.35
N GLU A 537 -5.15 -7.39 13.64
CA GLU A 537 -6.40 -6.95 14.25
C GLU A 537 -7.48 -8.04 14.13
N TRP A 538 -8.13 -8.33 15.23
CA TRP A 538 -9.28 -9.22 15.27
C TRP A 538 -10.59 -8.47 15.53
N VAL A 539 -10.53 -7.35 16.26
CA VAL A 539 -11.72 -6.54 16.59
C VAL A 539 -12.01 -5.59 15.45
N TYR A 540 -12.79 -6.06 14.51
CA TYR A 540 -13.31 -5.26 13.41
C TYR A 540 -14.81 -5.49 13.25
N ASN A 541 -15.55 -4.40 13.13
CA ASN A 541 -16.97 -4.39 12.88
C ASN A 541 -17.31 -3.59 11.62
N ALA A 542 -18.40 -3.99 10.97
CA ALA A 542 -18.95 -3.26 9.84
C ALA A 542 -19.52 -1.88 10.25
N ALA A 543 -19.96 -1.10 9.27
CA ALA A 543 -20.52 0.23 9.49
C ALA A 543 -21.80 0.23 10.35
N ASP A 544 -22.54 -0.86 10.36
CA ASP A 544 -23.69 -1.11 11.24
C ASP A 544 -23.32 -2.23 12.22
N ILE A 545 -22.81 -1.85 13.39
CA ILE A 545 -22.36 -2.81 14.40
C ILE A 545 -23.55 -3.58 14.97
N ASP A 546 -24.60 -2.88 15.38
CA ASP A 546 -25.73 -3.48 16.08
C ASP A 546 -26.54 -4.43 15.17
N GLY A 547 -26.62 -4.14 13.87
CA GLY A 547 -27.23 -4.98 12.85
C GLY A 547 -26.39 -6.17 12.40
N SER A 548 -25.11 -6.24 12.78
CA SER A 548 -24.21 -7.31 12.34
C SER A 548 -24.55 -8.64 13.02
N LYS A 549 -24.44 -9.76 12.30
CA LYS A 549 -24.64 -11.11 12.85
C LYS A 549 -23.58 -11.46 13.90
N VAL A 550 -22.32 -11.08 13.67
CA VAL A 550 -21.20 -11.25 14.59
C VAL A 550 -20.67 -9.88 14.96
N ILE A 551 -20.63 -9.58 16.25
CA ILE A 551 -19.98 -8.38 16.80
C ILE A 551 -18.68 -8.82 17.46
N TRP A 552 -17.59 -8.11 17.12
CA TRP A 552 -16.27 -8.31 17.71
C TRP A 552 -15.99 -7.20 18.71
N ALA A 553 -15.61 -7.56 19.94
CA ALA A 553 -15.33 -6.61 21.01
C ALA A 553 -14.02 -6.95 21.71
N ARG A 554 -13.27 -5.96 22.17
CA ARG A 554 -12.09 -6.17 23.04
C ARG A 554 -12.56 -6.53 24.44
N GLU A 555 -11.90 -7.50 25.04
CA GLU A 555 -12.08 -7.76 26.47
C GLU A 555 -11.53 -6.58 27.26
N MET A 556 -12.28 -6.16 28.26
CA MET A 556 -11.92 -5.13 29.23
C MET A 556 -12.02 -5.69 30.66
N ASP A 557 -12.18 -4.85 31.66
CA ASP A 557 -12.47 -5.28 33.02
C ASP A 557 -13.84 -5.94 33.15
N ALA A 558 -14.03 -6.69 34.26
CA ALA A 558 -15.23 -7.49 34.46
C ALA A 558 -16.53 -6.66 34.44
N ALA A 559 -16.51 -5.44 34.99
CA ALA A 559 -17.69 -4.58 35.02
C ALA A 559 -18.06 -4.08 33.63
N SER A 560 -17.07 -3.60 32.86
CA SER A 560 -17.24 -3.15 31.48
C SER A 560 -17.73 -4.29 30.58
N ASN A 561 -17.17 -5.51 30.74
CA ASN A 561 -17.62 -6.68 29.97
C ASN A 561 -19.06 -7.07 30.31
N LEU A 562 -19.50 -6.99 31.58
CA LEU A 562 -20.86 -7.22 31.97
C LEU A 562 -21.83 -6.19 31.37
N GLU A 563 -21.46 -4.92 31.32
CA GLU A 563 -22.23 -3.86 30.66
C GLU A 563 -22.39 -4.15 29.16
N LEU A 564 -21.33 -4.55 28.48
CA LEU A 564 -21.37 -4.96 27.07
C LEU A 564 -22.30 -6.14 26.85
N ILE A 565 -22.19 -7.20 27.68
CA ILE A 565 -23.01 -8.40 27.59
C ILE A 565 -24.48 -8.05 27.87
N HIS A 566 -24.75 -7.19 28.84
CA HIS A 566 -26.10 -6.73 29.15
C HIS A 566 -26.71 -5.90 28.02
N TYR A 567 -25.92 -5.05 27.37
CA TYR A 567 -26.36 -4.28 26.20
C TYR A 567 -26.74 -5.20 25.04
N TYR A 568 -25.96 -6.25 24.81
CA TYR A 568 -26.20 -7.25 23.75
C TYR A 568 -26.78 -8.57 24.27
N ARG A 569 -27.72 -8.50 25.23
CA ARG A 569 -28.30 -9.66 25.95
C ARG A 569 -28.92 -10.74 25.05
N ASP A 570 -29.32 -10.38 23.82
CA ASP A 570 -29.94 -11.30 22.85
C ASP A 570 -28.91 -12.07 22.02
N ARG A 571 -27.60 -11.87 22.28
CA ARG A 571 -26.50 -12.50 21.56
C ARG A 571 -25.87 -13.62 22.40
N LYS A 572 -25.41 -14.65 21.72
CA LYS A 572 -24.55 -15.66 22.35
C LYS A 572 -23.15 -15.12 22.49
N VAL A 573 -22.55 -15.26 23.67
CA VAL A 573 -21.26 -14.66 23.99
C VAL A 573 -20.14 -15.69 23.91
N TRP A 574 -19.11 -15.35 23.19
CA TRP A 574 -17.94 -16.19 22.92
C TRP A 574 -16.66 -15.49 23.38
N LEU A 575 -15.72 -16.28 23.92
CA LEU A 575 -14.36 -15.85 24.16
C LEU A 575 -13.48 -16.27 22.97
N VAL A 576 -12.78 -15.31 22.36
CA VAL A 576 -11.82 -15.55 21.29
C VAL A 576 -10.42 -15.20 21.80
N GLN A 577 -9.48 -16.15 21.68
CA GLN A 577 -8.10 -16.01 22.12
C GLN A 577 -7.15 -16.22 20.92
N PRO A 578 -6.84 -15.16 20.14
CA PRO A 578 -6.06 -15.27 18.91
C PRO A 578 -4.70 -15.96 19.08
N ASP A 579 -4.07 -15.70 20.21
CA ASP A 579 -2.69 -16.15 20.49
C ASP A 579 -2.62 -17.52 21.16
N SER A 580 -3.78 -18.16 21.42
CA SER A 580 -3.82 -19.50 22.00
C SER A 580 -3.38 -20.54 20.96
N PRO A 581 -2.49 -21.48 21.34
CA PRO A 581 -2.04 -22.52 20.40
C PRO A 581 -3.09 -23.61 20.14
N SER A 582 -4.08 -23.79 21.02
CA SER A 582 -4.99 -24.93 20.97
C SER A 582 -6.47 -24.56 20.82
N ILE A 583 -7.00 -23.71 21.69
CA ILE A 583 -8.42 -23.35 21.71
C ILE A 583 -8.54 -21.86 21.49
N LYS A 584 -9.00 -21.47 20.31
CA LYS A 584 -9.17 -20.05 19.96
C LYS A 584 -10.61 -19.55 20.16
N LEU A 585 -11.60 -20.43 20.21
CA LEU A 585 -13.02 -20.09 20.36
C LEU A 585 -13.64 -20.98 21.44
N SER A 586 -14.24 -20.37 22.46
CA SER A 586 -14.96 -21.05 23.54
C SER A 586 -16.13 -20.19 24.01
N PRO A 587 -17.18 -20.77 24.68
CA PRO A 587 -18.17 -19.95 25.36
C PRO A 587 -17.50 -19.00 26.36
N TYR A 588 -18.00 -17.77 26.43
CA TYR A 588 -17.48 -16.80 27.40
C TYR A 588 -17.78 -17.24 28.83
N PRO A 589 -16.79 -17.28 29.74
CA PRO A 589 -17.04 -17.69 31.14
C PRO A 589 -17.90 -16.62 31.84
N MET A 590 -19.19 -16.92 31.98
CA MET A 590 -20.08 -16.08 32.78
C MET A 590 -19.64 -16.21 34.23
N LEU A 591 -19.30 -15.13 34.88
CA LEU A 591 -19.14 -15.16 36.35
C LEU A 591 -20.46 -15.63 36.94
N SER A 592 -20.44 -16.80 37.59
CA SER A 592 -21.57 -17.23 38.41
C SER A 592 -21.82 -16.15 39.46
N THR A 593 -22.94 -15.45 39.37
CA THR A 593 -23.40 -14.53 40.40
C THR A 593 -23.69 -15.35 41.64
N GLY A 594 -22.70 -15.67 42.47
CA GLY A 594 -22.94 -16.45 43.68
C GLY A 594 -21.73 -17.14 44.25
N GLU A 595 -20.64 -16.41 44.48
CA GLU A 595 -19.71 -16.74 45.58
C GLU A 595 -19.08 -15.44 46.09
N ALA A 596 -19.77 -14.88 47.11
CA ALA A 596 -19.11 -13.95 48.00
C ALA A 596 -17.92 -14.67 48.65
N PRO A 597 -16.73 -14.06 48.76
CA PRO A 597 -15.60 -14.68 49.46
C PRO A 597 -16.02 -14.97 50.89
N SER A 598 -16.13 -16.25 51.22
CA SER A 598 -16.29 -16.70 52.60
C SER A 598 -15.11 -16.17 53.41
N SER A 599 -15.36 -15.23 54.29
CA SER A 599 -14.43 -14.80 55.31
C SER A 599 -14.11 -16.01 56.23
N GLY A 600 -13.04 -16.74 55.87
CA GLY A 600 -12.45 -17.73 56.76
C GLY A 600 -11.77 -17.01 57.89
N ALA A 601 -12.44 -16.97 59.02
CA ALA A 601 -11.78 -16.63 60.29
C ALA A 601 -10.86 -17.78 60.66
N GLU A 602 -9.59 -17.49 60.68
CA GLU A 602 -8.59 -18.36 61.36
C GLU A 602 -8.49 -18.05 62.85
N ARG A 603 -8.48 -19.12 63.57
CA ARG A 603 -7.87 -19.17 64.88
C ARG A 603 -6.41 -19.62 64.76
#